data_cff7fe7046ded4c07b1587479c8483a5
#
_entry.id   cff7fe7046ded4c07b1587479c8483a5
#
_cell.length_a   1.000
_cell.length_b   1.000
_cell.length_c   1.000
_cell.angle_alpha   90.00
_cell.angle_beta   90.00
_cell.angle_gamma   90.00
#
_symmetry.space_group_name_H-M   'P 1'
#
loop_
_entity.id
_entity.type
_entity.pdbx_description
1 polymer ?
#
loop_
_entity_poly.entity_id
_entity_poly.type
_entity_poly.pdbx_seq_one_letter_code
_entity_poly.pdbx_strand_id
1 'polypeptide(L)'
;YTLLLGLLAALSLVSCDKQEIETYHANRSLFFERWKQTSATARERIDTVGYSFSHYVGETELTHEFQIKLIGALLEEDTEYRVSVVDSLTTATGDQYSLPEKLMFHKGMASDVLPVTLKKAPSLKDKQVYLTLRLVANENFGLGYTGYSDVKIRFNDQEVIPLWWTQEVTD
;
A
#
# COMPACT_ATOMS: atom_id res chain seq x y z
N TYR A 1 5.41 -64.57 -34.57
CA TYR A 1 4.64 -64.03 -33.47
C TYR A 1 5.55 -63.38 -32.41
N THR A 2 6.73 -63.88 -32.14
CA THR A 2 7.69 -63.42 -31.15
C THR A 2 8.35 -62.06 -31.54
N LEU A 3 8.59 -61.82 -32.85
CA LEU A 3 9.15 -60.54 -33.34
C LEU A 3 8.15 -59.39 -33.25
N LEU A 4 6.86 -59.66 -33.43
CA LEU A 4 5.81 -58.65 -33.33
C LEU A 4 5.57 -58.20 -31.88
N LEU A 5 5.71 -59.10 -30.91
CA LEU A 5 5.59 -58.79 -29.48
C LEU A 5 6.75 -57.93 -28.95
N GLY A 6 7.96 -58.13 -29.51
CA GLY A 6 9.12 -57.32 -29.16
C GLY A 6 9.04 -55.88 -29.65
N LEU A 7 8.40 -55.63 -30.80
CA LEU A 7 8.22 -54.28 -31.35
C LEU A 7 7.16 -53.47 -30.58
N LEU A 8 6.14 -54.15 -30.00
CA LEU A 8 5.10 -53.48 -29.22
C LEU A 8 5.60 -53.05 -27.83
N ALA A 9 6.59 -53.78 -27.28
CA ALA A 9 7.19 -53.43 -25.97
C ALA A 9 8.18 -52.26 -26.03
N ALA A 10 8.73 -51.98 -27.23
CA ALA A 10 9.67 -50.88 -27.42
C ALA A 10 9.01 -49.51 -27.58
N LEU A 11 7.70 -49.46 -27.87
CA LEU A 11 6.96 -48.18 -28.02
C LEU A 11 6.42 -47.59 -26.71
N SER A 12 6.54 -48.28 -25.59
CA SER A 12 6.02 -47.80 -24.28
C SER A 12 7.02 -46.99 -23.47
N LEU A 13 8.19 -46.67 -24.01
CA LEU A 13 9.21 -45.81 -23.35
C LEU A 13 9.24 -44.38 -23.91
N VAL A 14 8.14 -43.89 -24.49
CA VAL A 14 8.00 -42.45 -24.70
C VAL A 14 7.75 -41.86 -23.34
N SER A 15 8.86 -41.55 -22.67
CA SER A 15 8.96 -40.73 -21.49
C SER A 15 8.11 -39.48 -21.70
N CYS A 16 7.16 -39.22 -20.82
CA CYS A 16 6.64 -37.90 -20.61
C CYS A 16 7.84 -36.97 -20.41
N ASP A 17 8.13 -36.16 -21.40
CA ASP A 17 8.90 -34.93 -21.15
C ASP A 17 8.20 -34.22 -19.98
N LYS A 18 8.87 -34.16 -18.84
CA LYS A 18 8.53 -33.20 -17.81
C LYS A 18 8.65 -31.86 -18.51
N GLN A 19 7.53 -31.34 -19.01
CA GLN A 19 7.46 -29.88 -19.20
C GLN A 19 7.92 -29.31 -17.88
N GLU A 20 9.12 -28.71 -17.85
CA GLU A 20 9.48 -27.79 -16.82
C GLU A 20 8.31 -26.82 -16.78
N ILE A 21 7.58 -26.85 -15.67
CA ILE A 21 6.61 -25.79 -15.38
C ILE A 21 7.49 -24.55 -15.40
N GLU A 22 7.42 -23.80 -16.53
CA GLU A 22 8.04 -22.48 -16.57
C GLU A 22 7.57 -21.80 -15.30
N THR A 23 8.51 -21.59 -14.38
CA THR A 23 8.22 -20.89 -13.14
C THR A 23 7.72 -19.54 -13.63
N TYR A 24 6.42 -19.31 -13.48
CA TYR A 24 5.76 -18.07 -13.89
C TYR A 24 6.49 -16.97 -13.13
N HIS A 25 7.47 -16.36 -13.76
CA HIS A 25 8.10 -15.14 -13.31
C HIS A 25 7.06 -14.03 -13.47
N ALA A 26 5.95 -14.17 -12.73
CA ALA A 26 4.99 -13.10 -12.59
C ALA A 26 5.79 -11.91 -12.09
N ASN A 27 5.84 -10.88 -12.92
CA ASN A 27 6.42 -9.60 -12.52
C ASN A 27 5.80 -9.24 -11.17
N ARG A 28 6.62 -9.24 -10.14
CA ARG A 28 6.21 -8.85 -8.80
C ARG A 28 5.60 -7.47 -8.89
N SER A 29 4.46 -7.28 -8.27
CA SER A 29 3.73 -6.01 -8.33
C SER A 29 3.25 -5.63 -6.95
N LEU A 30 3.24 -4.32 -6.68
CA LEU A 30 2.80 -3.77 -5.41
C LEU A 30 1.49 -2.99 -5.59
N PHE A 31 0.66 -3.00 -4.54
CA PHE A 31 -0.52 -2.16 -4.44
C PHE A 31 -0.79 -1.80 -2.98
N PHE A 32 -1.47 -0.68 -2.75
CA PHE A 32 -1.93 -0.31 -1.41
C PHE A 32 -3.20 -1.07 -1.05
N GLU A 33 -3.23 -1.69 0.13
CA GLU A 33 -4.48 -2.21 0.68
C GLU A 33 -5.30 -1.06 1.26
N ARG A 34 -6.45 -0.76 0.62
CA ARG A 34 -7.34 0.33 1.02
C ARG A 34 -8.69 -0.16 1.53
N TRP A 35 -8.68 -1.32 2.19
CA TRP A 35 -9.89 -1.91 2.75
C TRP A 35 -9.81 -1.97 4.27
N LYS A 36 -10.85 -1.50 4.93
CA LYS A 36 -11.05 -1.68 6.36
C LYS A 36 -12.15 -2.69 6.60
N GLN A 37 -11.88 -3.68 7.45
CA GLN A 37 -12.91 -4.59 7.93
C GLN A 37 -13.87 -3.82 8.83
N THR A 38 -15.15 -3.77 8.49
CA THR A 38 -16.20 -3.09 9.28
C THR A 38 -17.08 -4.07 10.05
N SER A 39 -17.16 -5.33 9.60
CA SER A 39 -17.82 -6.44 10.28
C SER A 39 -17.20 -7.77 9.86
N ALA A 40 -17.69 -8.89 10.38
CA ALA A 40 -17.22 -10.23 10.01
C ALA A 40 -17.27 -10.51 8.50
N THR A 41 -18.23 -9.89 7.79
CA THR A 41 -18.48 -10.11 6.36
C THR A 41 -18.38 -8.88 5.48
N ALA A 42 -18.23 -7.67 6.07
CA ALA A 42 -18.23 -6.42 5.33
C ALA A 42 -16.86 -5.73 5.38
N ARG A 43 -16.46 -5.15 4.24
CA ARG A 43 -15.29 -4.30 4.10
C ARG A 43 -15.70 -2.98 3.49
N GLU A 44 -15.09 -1.91 3.94
CA GLU A 44 -15.24 -0.57 3.41
C GLU A 44 -13.93 -0.11 2.76
N ARG A 45 -14.05 0.54 1.61
CA ARG A 45 -12.89 1.13 0.94
C ARG A 45 -12.57 2.48 1.59
N ILE A 46 -11.31 2.66 1.97
CA ILE A 46 -10.81 3.91 2.50
C ILE A 46 -10.03 4.63 1.42
N ASP A 47 -10.58 5.71 0.89
CA ASP A 47 -9.92 6.53 -0.13
C ASP A 47 -9.03 7.62 0.49
N THR A 48 -9.34 8.06 1.70
CA THR A 48 -8.59 9.11 2.40
C THR A 48 -8.58 8.85 3.90
N VAL A 49 -7.39 8.86 4.49
CA VAL A 49 -7.21 8.80 5.95
C VAL A 49 -7.16 10.23 6.49
N GLY A 50 -7.79 10.50 7.64
CA GLY A 50 -7.86 11.82 8.24
C GLY A 50 -7.23 11.89 9.61
N TYR A 51 -6.44 12.96 9.86
CA TYR A 51 -5.86 13.28 11.15
C TYR A 51 -6.12 14.75 11.53
N SER A 52 -6.33 14.99 12.82
CA SER A 52 -6.27 16.34 13.38
C SER A 52 -5.36 16.33 14.60
N PHE A 53 -4.32 17.16 14.61
CA PHE A 53 -3.42 17.29 15.75
C PHE A 53 -4.13 17.80 17.01
N SER A 54 -5.27 18.48 16.87
CA SER A 54 -6.10 18.88 18.00
C SER A 54 -6.61 17.72 18.85
N HIS A 55 -6.70 16.51 18.27
CA HIS A 55 -7.09 15.30 19.00
C HIS A 55 -5.91 14.61 19.71
N TYR A 56 -4.68 15.04 19.45
CA TYR A 56 -3.44 14.46 19.98
C TYR A 56 -2.65 15.55 20.72
N VAL A 57 -3.17 15.93 21.87
CA VAL A 57 -2.61 17.03 22.67
C VAL A 57 -1.18 16.73 23.10
N GLY A 58 -0.27 17.64 22.77
CA GLY A 58 1.16 17.50 23.09
C GLY A 58 1.99 16.83 21.98
N GLU A 59 1.36 16.15 21.01
CA GLU A 59 2.09 15.54 19.91
C GLU A 59 2.42 16.57 18.82
N THR A 60 3.65 16.51 18.34
CA THR A 60 4.14 17.33 17.22
C THR A 60 4.30 16.52 15.93
N GLU A 61 4.29 15.19 16.04
CA GLU A 61 4.37 14.26 14.93
C GLU A 61 3.37 13.13 15.12
N LEU A 62 2.76 12.67 14.01
CA LEU A 62 1.86 11.53 13.97
C LEU A 62 2.28 10.61 12.83
N THR A 63 2.43 9.32 13.08
CA THR A 63 2.79 8.36 12.03
C THR A 63 1.56 7.54 11.62
N HIS A 64 1.34 7.44 10.31
CA HIS A 64 0.38 6.52 9.70
C HIS A 64 1.11 5.47 8.87
N GLU A 65 0.70 4.22 8.99
CA GLU A 65 1.27 3.09 8.25
C GLU A 65 0.28 2.61 7.18
N PHE A 66 0.60 2.86 5.91
CA PHE A 66 -0.16 2.30 4.81
C PHE A 66 0.27 0.87 4.53
N GLN A 67 -0.69 -0.04 4.46
CA GLN A 67 -0.43 -1.44 4.09
C GLN A 67 -0.14 -1.54 2.60
N ILE A 68 0.98 -2.17 2.25
CA ILE A 68 1.37 -2.52 0.89
C ILE A 68 1.29 -4.04 0.75
N LYS A 69 0.71 -4.52 -0.33
CA LYS A 69 0.60 -5.94 -0.66
C LYS A 69 1.45 -6.28 -1.87
N LEU A 70 2.05 -7.46 -1.82
CA LEU A 70 2.80 -8.05 -2.91
C LEU A 70 1.92 -9.02 -3.71
N ILE A 71 1.93 -8.88 -5.03
CA ILE A 71 1.44 -9.87 -6.00
C ILE A 71 2.65 -10.57 -6.59
N GLY A 72 2.64 -11.90 -6.58
CA GLY A 72 3.72 -12.73 -7.11
C GLY A 72 4.44 -13.53 -6.03
N ALA A 73 5.59 -14.07 -6.38
CA ALA A 73 6.41 -14.86 -5.45
C ALA A 73 7.01 -13.98 -4.35
N LEU A 74 7.09 -14.51 -3.12
CA LEU A 74 7.74 -13.83 -2.01
C LEU A 74 9.20 -13.49 -2.34
N LEU A 75 9.69 -12.44 -1.72
CA LEU A 75 11.06 -11.97 -1.90
C LEU A 75 12.04 -12.86 -1.14
N GLU A 76 13.20 -13.11 -1.70
CA GLU A 76 14.30 -13.81 -1.05
C GLU A 76 15.24 -12.87 -0.28
N GLU A 77 15.20 -11.58 -0.62
CA GLU A 77 15.96 -10.50 0.01
C GLU A 77 15.10 -9.24 0.15
N ASP A 78 15.48 -8.34 1.06
CA ASP A 78 14.83 -7.04 1.20
C ASP A 78 15.03 -6.23 -0.08
N THR A 79 13.95 -5.74 -0.67
CA THR A 79 13.97 -5.18 -2.02
C THR A 79 13.39 -3.77 -2.03
N GLU A 80 14.12 -2.83 -2.64
CA GLU A 80 13.71 -1.43 -2.71
C GLU A 80 12.51 -1.23 -3.62
N TYR A 81 11.51 -0.48 -3.12
CA TYR A 81 10.39 0.02 -3.91
C TYR A 81 10.37 1.55 -3.91
N ARG A 82 9.55 2.14 -4.79
CA ARG A 82 9.50 3.61 -4.94
C ARG A 82 8.11 4.17 -4.76
N VAL A 83 8.06 5.34 -4.15
CA VAL A 83 6.87 6.16 -3.98
C VAL A 83 7.18 7.58 -4.42
N SER A 84 6.24 8.22 -5.08
CA SER A 84 6.29 9.64 -5.43
C SER A 84 5.14 10.40 -4.78
N VAL A 85 5.36 11.68 -4.54
CA VAL A 85 4.31 12.62 -4.19
C VAL A 85 3.58 13.03 -5.47
N VAL A 86 2.25 13.05 -5.44
CA VAL A 86 1.42 13.53 -6.56
C VAL A 86 1.13 15.01 -6.34
N ASP A 87 1.96 15.88 -6.90
CA ASP A 87 1.91 17.34 -6.65
C ASP A 87 0.55 17.96 -6.95
N SER A 88 -0.11 17.56 -8.04
CA SER A 88 -1.43 18.08 -8.42
C SER A 88 -2.55 17.73 -7.42
N LEU A 89 -2.33 16.76 -6.53
CA LEU A 89 -3.28 16.29 -5.51
C LEU A 89 -2.76 16.52 -4.08
N THR A 90 -1.62 17.19 -3.93
CA THR A 90 -0.96 17.46 -2.66
C THR A 90 -0.95 18.96 -2.39
N THR A 91 -1.40 19.34 -1.20
CA THR A 91 -1.33 20.73 -0.71
C THR A 91 -0.47 20.86 0.54
N ALA A 92 -0.01 19.72 1.08
CA ALA A 92 0.97 19.68 2.16
C ALA A 92 2.34 20.12 1.64
N THR A 93 3.06 20.90 2.43
CA THR A 93 4.43 21.34 2.14
C THR A 93 5.45 20.35 2.69
N GLY A 94 6.66 20.35 2.15
CA GLY A 94 7.69 19.35 2.49
C GLY A 94 8.13 19.34 3.97
N ASP A 95 7.86 20.40 4.71
CA ASP A 95 8.09 20.51 6.15
C ASP A 95 6.96 19.89 7.01
N GLN A 96 5.81 19.55 6.40
CA GLN A 96 4.63 19.02 7.08
C GLN A 96 4.57 17.49 7.09
N TYR A 97 5.48 16.80 6.42
CA TYR A 97 5.55 15.34 6.42
C TYR A 97 6.97 14.84 6.17
N SER A 98 7.21 13.58 6.45
CA SER A 98 8.43 12.89 6.06
C SER A 98 8.16 11.43 5.74
N LEU A 99 8.98 10.87 4.85
CA LEU A 99 9.03 9.47 4.47
C LEU A 99 10.42 8.93 4.83
N PRO A 100 10.58 7.61 5.03
CA PRO A 100 11.90 7.00 5.15
C PRO A 100 12.77 7.29 3.93
N GLU A 101 14.06 7.46 4.12
CA GLU A 101 15.03 7.69 3.03
C GLU A 101 15.08 6.51 2.04
N LYS A 102 14.93 5.29 2.58
CA LYS A 102 14.86 4.05 1.80
C LYS A 102 13.58 3.32 2.10
N LEU A 103 12.87 2.96 1.06
CA LEU A 103 11.63 2.21 1.13
C LEU A 103 11.93 0.75 0.74
N MET A 104 11.93 -0.14 1.74
CA MET A 104 12.26 -1.55 1.56
C MET A 104 11.04 -2.41 1.82
N PHE A 105 10.74 -3.31 0.88
CA PHE A 105 9.78 -4.38 1.09
C PHE A 105 10.54 -5.60 1.62
N HIS A 106 10.18 -6.09 2.81
CA HIS A 106 10.95 -7.11 3.51
C HIS A 106 10.77 -8.50 2.91
N LYS A 107 11.86 -9.27 2.90
CA LYS A 107 11.89 -10.65 2.41
C LYS A 107 10.89 -11.54 3.13
N GLY A 108 10.33 -12.51 2.39
CA GLY A 108 9.40 -13.50 2.94
C GLY A 108 8.03 -12.95 3.33
N MET A 109 7.77 -11.67 3.11
CA MET A 109 6.51 -11.01 3.46
C MET A 109 5.58 -10.91 2.25
N ALA A 110 4.29 -11.19 2.44
CA ALA A 110 3.24 -10.93 1.45
C ALA A 110 2.63 -9.53 1.61
N SER A 111 2.92 -8.88 2.73
CA SER A 111 2.45 -7.53 3.08
C SER A 111 3.51 -6.81 3.88
N ASP A 112 3.66 -5.53 3.63
CA ASP A 112 4.56 -4.64 4.34
C ASP A 112 3.89 -3.29 4.56
N VAL A 113 4.57 -2.33 5.19
CA VAL A 113 4.02 -1.02 5.52
C VAL A 113 4.86 0.11 4.96
N LEU A 114 4.18 1.17 4.53
CA LEU A 114 4.78 2.48 4.26
C LEU A 114 4.47 3.40 5.43
N PRO A 115 5.43 3.69 6.32
CA PRO A 115 5.23 4.67 7.37
C PRO A 115 5.33 6.09 6.80
N VAL A 116 4.35 6.92 7.12
CA VAL A 116 4.28 8.33 6.75
C VAL A 116 4.18 9.15 8.03
N THR A 117 5.19 9.95 8.33
CA THR A 117 5.18 10.82 9.50
C THR A 117 4.63 12.20 9.11
N LEU A 118 3.53 12.59 9.73
CA LEU A 118 2.93 13.93 9.62
C LEU A 118 3.55 14.82 10.68
N LYS A 119 3.86 16.06 10.34
CA LYS A 119 4.49 17.03 11.23
C LYS A 119 3.56 18.21 11.46
N LYS A 120 3.41 18.58 12.72
CA LYS A 120 2.61 19.73 13.12
C LYS A 120 3.27 21.02 12.66
N ALA A 121 2.49 21.89 12.02
CA ALA A 121 2.95 23.21 11.57
C ALA A 121 1.90 24.29 11.93
N PRO A 122 2.29 25.53 12.18
CA PRO A 122 1.35 26.60 12.56
C PRO A 122 0.23 26.81 11.55
N SER A 123 0.52 26.67 10.26
CA SER A 123 -0.45 26.82 9.16
C SER A 123 -1.59 25.79 9.17
N LEU A 124 -1.43 24.67 9.88
CA LEU A 124 -2.46 23.63 10.00
C LEU A 124 -3.63 24.04 10.89
N LYS A 125 -3.50 25.12 11.69
CA LYS A 125 -4.59 25.70 12.46
C LYS A 125 -5.62 26.39 11.56
N ASP A 126 -5.16 26.96 10.46
CA ASP A 126 -6.00 27.76 9.57
C ASP A 126 -6.60 26.93 8.43
N LYS A 127 -5.90 25.88 8.02
CA LYS A 127 -6.30 25.08 6.85
C LYS A 127 -5.98 23.61 6.98
N GLN A 128 -6.85 22.81 6.38
CA GLN A 128 -6.61 21.39 6.13
C GLN A 128 -5.73 21.22 4.89
N VAL A 129 -4.77 20.31 4.96
CA VAL A 129 -3.89 19.94 3.84
C VAL A 129 -4.06 18.49 3.45
N TYR A 130 -3.63 18.18 2.24
CA TYR A 130 -3.66 16.83 1.65
C TYR A 130 -2.27 16.41 1.22
N LEU A 131 -1.92 15.16 1.47
CA LEU A 131 -0.76 14.48 0.94
C LEU A 131 -1.23 13.27 0.15
N THR A 132 -0.88 13.20 -1.13
CA THR A 132 -1.17 12.05 -1.99
C THR A 132 0.14 11.40 -2.40
N LEU A 133 0.28 10.12 -2.11
CA LEU A 133 1.44 9.29 -2.43
C LEU A 133 1.06 8.25 -3.47
N ARG A 134 1.96 7.98 -4.41
CA ARG A 134 1.78 7.00 -5.49
C ARG A 134 2.94 6.03 -5.53
N LEU A 135 2.64 4.72 -5.55
CA LEU A 135 3.62 3.70 -5.91
C LEU A 135 4.10 3.93 -7.34
N VAL A 136 5.40 3.81 -7.55
CA VAL A 136 6.02 3.96 -8.87
C VAL A 136 6.69 2.64 -9.24
N ALA A 137 6.40 2.16 -10.45
CA ALA A 137 7.07 0.97 -10.96
C ALA A 137 8.58 1.22 -11.07
N ASN A 138 9.35 0.21 -10.75
CA ASN A 138 10.81 0.20 -10.89
C ASN A 138 11.28 -1.12 -11.47
N GLU A 139 12.59 -1.37 -11.48
CA GLU A 139 13.19 -2.61 -11.96
C GLU A 139 12.75 -3.86 -11.17
N ASN A 140 12.34 -3.69 -9.91
CA ASN A 140 11.98 -4.77 -8.99
C ASN A 140 10.48 -5.07 -8.96
N PHE A 141 9.63 -4.03 -9.14
CA PHE A 141 8.20 -4.10 -8.96
C PHE A 141 7.43 -3.36 -10.04
N GLY A 142 6.41 -4.02 -10.57
CA GLY A 142 5.33 -3.39 -11.31
C GLY A 142 4.25 -2.82 -10.39
N LEU A 143 3.23 -2.22 -10.99
CA LEU A 143 2.01 -1.82 -10.29
C LEU A 143 0.97 -2.93 -10.35
N GLY A 144 0.31 -3.18 -9.22
CA GLY A 144 -0.74 -4.18 -9.10
C GLY A 144 -2.08 -3.71 -9.67
N TYR A 145 -3.14 -3.75 -8.86
CA TYR A 145 -4.48 -3.42 -9.33
C TYR A 145 -4.62 -1.94 -9.69
N THR A 146 -5.26 -1.67 -10.84
CA THR A 146 -5.62 -0.32 -11.28
C THR A 146 -6.43 0.41 -10.21
N GLY A 147 -6.03 1.64 -9.88
CA GLY A 147 -6.68 2.46 -8.86
C GLY A 147 -6.27 2.14 -7.41
N TYR A 148 -5.31 1.24 -7.19
CA TYR A 148 -4.76 0.92 -5.88
C TYR A 148 -3.27 1.31 -5.74
N SER A 149 -2.76 2.11 -6.66
CA SER A 149 -1.40 2.66 -6.61
C SER A 149 -1.28 3.91 -5.74
N ASP A 150 -2.40 4.56 -5.40
CA ASP A 150 -2.41 5.83 -4.67
C ASP A 150 -3.01 5.69 -3.28
N VAL A 151 -2.48 6.47 -2.33
CA VAL A 151 -3.07 6.71 -1.02
C VAL A 151 -3.09 8.19 -0.71
N LYS A 152 -4.08 8.63 0.08
CA LYS A 152 -4.25 10.03 0.46
C LYS A 152 -4.42 10.17 1.96
N ILE A 153 -3.71 11.15 2.54
CA ILE A 153 -3.92 11.62 3.91
C ILE A 153 -4.40 13.06 3.84
N ARG A 154 -5.41 13.39 4.64
CA ARG A 154 -5.79 14.75 4.98
C ARG A 154 -5.44 15.02 6.43
N PHE A 155 -4.91 16.19 6.74
CA PHE A 155 -4.58 16.52 8.11
C PHE A 155 -4.63 18.03 8.38
N ASN A 156 -4.86 18.37 9.64
CA ASN A 156 -4.96 19.73 10.14
C ASN A 156 -4.64 19.79 11.65
N ASP A 157 -4.68 20.99 12.23
CA ASP A 157 -4.63 21.24 13.68
C ASP A 157 -5.81 22.15 14.10
N GLN A 158 -6.94 22.04 13.39
CA GLN A 158 -8.13 22.83 13.65
C GLN A 158 -8.90 22.27 14.84
N GLU A 159 -9.31 23.11 15.75
CA GLU A 159 -10.20 22.72 16.84
C GLU A 159 -11.57 22.40 16.30
N VAL A 160 -12.08 21.23 16.65
CA VAL A 160 -13.46 20.84 16.37
C VAL A 160 -14.32 21.36 17.51
N ILE A 161 -15.01 22.48 17.29
CA ILE A 161 -16.02 22.97 18.22
C ILE A 161 -17.26 22.06 18.07
N PRO A 162 -17.67 21.33 19.11
CA PRO A 162 -18.87 20.48 19.04
C PRO A 162 -20.09 21.35 18.73
N LEU A 163 -20.99 20.87 17.87
CA LEU A 163 -22.21 21.59 17.47
C LEU A 163 -23.09 22.02 18.66
N TRP A 164 -23.09 21.25 19.77
CA TRP A 164 -23.81 21.61 20.98
C TRP A 164 -23.20 22.78 21.75
N TRP A 165 -21.96 23.16 21.49
CA TRP A 165 -21.30 24.32 22.10
C TRP A 165 -21.67 25.64 21.40
N THR A 166 -22.13 25.58 20.15
CA THR A 166 -22.54 26.75 19.38
C THR A 166 -24.03 27.09 19.50
N GLN A 167 -24.81 26.28 20.21
CA GLN A 167 -26.18 26.64 20.56
C GLN A 167 -26.13 27.67 21.67
N GLU A 168 -26.28 28.94 21.30
CA GLU A 168 -26.61 30.00 22.28
C GLU A 168 -27.86 29.54 22.99
N VAL A 169 -27.75 29.45 24.32
CA VAL A 169 -28.92 29.32 25.20
C VAL A 169 -29.62 30.67 25.09
N THR A 170 -30.59 30.79 24.20
CA THR A 170 -31.51 31.91 24.21
C THR A 170 -32.49 31.65 25.37
N ASP A 171 -32.24 32.38 26.48
CA ASP A 171 -33.20 32.54 27.60
C ASP A 171 -34.43 33.30 27.13
#